data_d701a90eb5344d9492f5471f37fd7cd2
#
_entry.id   d701a90eb5344d9492f5471f37fd7cd2
#
_cell.length_a   1.000
_cell.length_b   1.000
_cell.length_c   1.000
_cell.angle_alpha   90.00
_cell.angle_beta   90.00
_cell.angle_gamma   90.00
#
_symmetry.space_group_name_H-M   'P 1'
#
loop_
_entity.id
_entity.type
_entity.pdbx_description
1 polymer ?
#
loop_
_entity_poly.entity_id
_entity_poly.type
_entity_poly.pdbx_seq_one_letter_code
_entity_poly.pdbx_strand_id
1 'polypeptide(L)'
;MKPGTYELHLHFAETFYGPEDAGGGGEGSRIMTLTANGKRLLEGFDVLADAGGGRVADVRAFTDIHPAEDGLLHLKVSSMKGGRAMVSAIELLPGMRGQSRPVRIIARDVPYYSNDSRWWSADMYFKGGQFSSTEQTAAATDDPELYATERWGQFSYAIPVGPGKYTLTLYFIERHFRANHGQPSPEPGSSSGMRVFSVYCNHKLLLHDVNILDEVGENRPFVRQFSGLLPNAQGKLLLEFVPSSDYATVSAIEVVFSVRIGRSSGSFRYR
;
A
#
# COMPACT_ATOMS: atom_id res chain seq x y z
N MET A 1 -22.92 16.45 8.65
CA MET A 1 -22.33 15.15 8.99
C MET A 1 -22.82 14.74 10.38
N LYS A 2 -22.89 13.42 10.67
CA LYS A 2 -23.11 12.97 12.06
C LYS A 2 -21.88 13.30 12.91
N PRO A 3 -22.03 13.64 14.21
CA PRO A 3 -20.91 13.74 15.13
C PRO A 3 -20.13 12.44 15.16
N GLY A 4 -18.79 12.52 15.07
CA GLY A 4 -17.96 11.33 15.05
C GLY A 4 -16.53 11.62 14.55
N THR A 5 -15.73 10.57 14.51
CA THR A 5 -14.38 10.60 13.94
C THR A 5 -14.43 10.03 12.53
N TYR A 6 -13.71 10.65 11.61
CA TYR A 6 -13.64 10.25 10.21
C TYR A 6 -12.20 10.13 9.74
N GLU A 7 -12.02 9.37 8.68
CA GLU A 7 -10.79 9.32 7.88
C GLU A 7 -11.06 9.97 6.52
N LEU A 8 -10.23 10.91 6.13
CA LEU A 8 -10.32 11.67 4.88
C LEU A 8 -9.22 11.21 3.93
N HIS A 9 -9.60 10.76 2.76
CA HIS A 9 -8.67 10.49 1.66
C HIS A 9 -8.83 11.56 0.58
N LEU A 10 -7.73 12.18 0.21
CA LEU A 10 -7.65 13.15 -0.87
C LEU A 10 -6.85 12.53 -2.02
N HIS A 11 -7.48 12.46 -3.19
CA HIS A 11 -6.93 11.87 -4.39
C HIS A 11 -6.45 12.96 -5.34
N PHE A 12 -5.27 12.75 -5.91
CA PHE A 12 -4.62 13.67 -6.84
C PHE A 12 -4.06 12.92 -8.04
N ALA A 13 -3.94 13.62 -9.16
CA ALA A 13 -3.14 13.20 -10.30
C ALA A 13 -2.74 14.47 -11.08
N GLU A 14 -1.44 14.78 -11.15
CA GLU A 14 -0.98 15.91 -11.95
C GLU A 14 -0.94 15.47 -13.42
N THR A 15 -1.73 16.16 -14.24
CA THR A 15 -1.88 15.85 -15.67
C THR A 15 -1.59 17.05 -16.58
N PHE A 16 -1.24 18.19 -16.00
CA PHE A 16 -0.95 19.41 -16.74
C PHE A 16 0.52 19.78 -16.69
N TYR A 17 1.15 19.69 -15.51
CA TYR A 17 2.58 19.94 -15.34
C TYR A 17 3.36 18.62 -15.38
N GLY A 18 4.48 18.62 -16.12
CA GLY A 18 5.38 17.50 -16.30
C GLY A 18 6.24 17.72 -17.53
N PRO A 19 7.39 17.03 -17.67
CA PRO A 19 8.30 17.22 -18.81
C PRO A 19 7.65 17.00 -20.18
N GLU A 20 6.65 16.11 -20.23
CA GLU A 20 5.94 15.72 -21.46
C GLU A 20 4.48 16.22 -21.48
N ASP A 21 4.09 17.05 -20.50
CA ASP A 21 2.71 17.55 -20.37
C ASP A 21 2.56 18.97 -20.92
N ALA A 22 1.32 19.38 -21.20
CA ALA A 22 1.00 20.64 -21.86
C ALA A 22 1.51 21.90 -21.12
N GLY A 23 1.61 21.86 -19.80
CA GLY A 23 2.15 22.93 -18.97
C GLY A 23 3.65 22.96 -18.85
N GLY A 24 4.33 21.91 -19.34
CA GLY A 24 5.77 21.74 -19.16
C GLY A 24 6.20 21.73 -17.70
N GLY A 25 7.47 22.00 -17.44
CA GLY A 25 8.02 22.10 -16.09
C GLY A 25 8.23 20.73 -15.44
N GLY A 26 8.10 20.67 -14.12
CA GLY A 26 8.36 19.49 -13.31
C GLY A 26 7.95 19.74 -11.86
N GLU A 27 8.62 19.11 -10.91
CA GLU A 27 8.44 19.36 -9.50
C GLU A 27 8.58 20.86 -9.19
N GLY A 28 7.78 21.36 -8.25
CA GLY A 28 7.70 22.77 -7.93
C GLY A 28 6.88 23.64 -8.91
N SER A 29 6.27 23.04 -9.95
CA SER A 29 5.43 23.79 -10.89
C SER A 29 4.06 24.12 -10.32
N ARG A 30 3.47 23.24 -9.49
CA ARG A 30 2.22 23.51 -8.78
C ARG A 30 2.39 23.22 -7.28
N ILE A 31 2.30 24.28 -6.47
CA ILE A 31 2.40 24.14 -5.03
C ILE A 31 1.08 24.58 -4.40
N MET A 32 0.55 23.76 -3.48
CA MET A 32 -0.76 23.95 -2.87
C MET A 32 -0.70 23.86 -1.35
N THR A 33 -1.70 24.45 -0.70
CA THR A 33 -1.99 24.26 0.74
C THR A 33 -3.42 23.75 0.88
N LEU A 34 -3.61 22.75 1.74
CA LEU A 34 -4.92 22.20 2.07
C LEU A 34 -5.20 22.34 3.55
N THR A 35 -6.42 22.75 3.87
CA THR A 35 -6.91 22.82 5.26
C THR A 35 -8.25 22.13 5.39
N ALA A 36 -8.50 21.56 6.58
CA ALA A 36 -9.80 21.02 6.99
C ALA A 36 -10.24 21.74 8.27
N ASN A 37 -11.42 22.37 8.25
CA ASN A 37 -11.94 23.17 9.38
C ASN A 37 -10.92 24.17 9.93
N GLY A 38 -10.19 24.85 9.04
CA GLY A 38 -9.12 25.78 9.39
C GLY A 38 -7.79 25.14 9.81
N LYS A 39 -7.75 23.85 10.14
CA LYS A 39 -6.53 23.12 10.46
C LYS A 39 -5.80 22.75 9.18
N ARG A 40 -4.49 23.03 9.13
CA ARG A 40 -3.63 22.66 7.99
C ARG A 40 -3.42 21.16 7.93
N LEU A 41 -3.72 20.56 6.78
CA LEU A 41 -3.44 19.17 6.45
C LEU A 41 -2.16 19.03 5.64
N LEU A 42 -2.00 19.85 4.59
CA LEU A 42 -0.83 19.88 3.72
C LEU A 42 -0.38 21.33 3.51
N GLU A 43 0.91 21.55 3.53
CA GLU A 43 1.56 22.84 3.24
C GLU A 43 2.68 22.61 2.22
N GLY A 44 2.74 23.48 1.22
CA GLY A 44 3.75 23.35 0.17
C GLY A 44 3.63 22.06 -0.62
N PHE A 45 2.42 21.50 -0.74
CA PHE A 45 2.19 20.21 -1.36
C PHE A 45 2.34 20.30 -2.87
N ASP A 46 3.20 19.43 -3.38
CA ASP A 46 3.47 19.22 -4.81
C ASP A 46 3.09 17.79 -5.18
N VAL A 47 2.08 17.63 -6.04
CA VAL A 47 1.59 16.33 -6.46
C VAL A 47 2.65 15.54 -7.25
N LEU A 48 3.45 16.23 -8.10
CA LEU A 48 4.51 15.57 -8.87
C LEU A 48 5.57 14.95 -7.95
N ALA A 49 6.03 15.72 -6.97
CA ALA A 49 7.03 15.25 -6.01
C ALA A 49 6.48 14.13 -5.11
N ASP A 50 5.19 14.22 -4.70
CA ASP A 50 4.56 13.26 -3.81
C ASP A 50 4.24 11.92 -4.51
N ALA A 51 3.80 11.98 -5.78
CA ALA A 51 3.48 10.83 -6.62
C ALA A 51 4.71 10.20 -7.28
N GLY A 52 5.83 10.91 -7.31
CA GLY A 52 7.04 10.49 -8.04
C GLY A 52 6.86 10.52 -9.57
N GLY A 53 6.05 11.47 -10.07
CA GLY A 53 5.89 11.70 -11.51
C GLY A 53 4.53 12.25 -11.93
N GLY A 54 4.43 12.67 -13.19
CA GLY A 54 3.18 13.10 -13.81
C GLY A 54 2.28 11.92 -14.17
N ARG A 55 0.95 12.17 -14.21
CA ARG A 55 -0.08 11.16 -14.55
C ARG A 55 -0.09 9.93 -13.62
N VAL A 56 0.53 10.05 -12.44
CA VAL A 56 0.52 9.03 -11.40
C VAL A 56 -0.55 9.40 -10.37
N ALA A 57 -1.40 8.44 -10.04
CA ALA A 57 -2.39 8.61 -8.99
C ALA A 57 -1.68 8.72 -7.62
N ASP A 58 -2.06 9.71 -6.87
CA ASP A 58 -1.56 9.97 -5.53
C ASP A 58 -2.71 10.08 -4.53
N VAL A 59 -2.53 9.51 -3.34
CA VAL A 59 -3.54 9.55 -2.27
C VAL A 59 -2.88 9.94 -0.96
N ARG A 60 -3.51 10.90 -0.28
CA ARG A 60 -3.13 11.32 1.08
C ARG A 60 -4.25 10.98 2.05
N ALA A 61 -3.94 10.23 3.10
CA ALA A 61 -4.88 9.80 4.14
C ALA A 61 -4.69 10.63 5.42
N PHE A 62 -5.79 11.09 6.00
CA PHE A 62 -5.82 11.88 7.23
C PHE A 62 -6.81 11.28 8.21
N THR A 63 -6.36 10.99 9.41
CA THR A 63 -7.18 10.46 10.51
C THR A 63 -7.64 11.57 11.45
N ASP A 64 -8.53 11.23 12.38
CA ASP A 64 -9.04 12.15 13.39
C ASP A 64 -9.68 13.43 12.82
N ILE A 65 -10.37 13.28 11.69
CA ILE A 65 -11.19 14.32 11.10
C ILE A 65 -12.54 14.37 11.80
N HIS A 66 -12.96 15.56 12.22
CA HIS A 66 -14.24 15.79 12.89
C HIS A 66 -15.04 16.85 12.14
N PRO A 67 -16.38 16.81 12.17
CA PRO A 67 -17.20 17.92 11.72
C PRO A 67 -16.90 19.19 12.51
N ALA A 68 -17.08 20.36 11.90
CA ALA A 68 -17.10 21.64 12.59
C ALA A 68 -18.41 21.78 13.40
N GLU A 69 -18.54 22.87 14.17
CA GLU A 69 -19.73 23.15 15.01
C GLU A 69 -21.04 23.20 14.20
N ASP A 70 -20.96 23.62 12.94
CA ASP A 70 -22.08 23.63 12.00
C ASP A 70 -22.43 22.26 11.41
N GLY A 71 -21.73 21.21 11.83
CA GLY A 71 -21.91 19.83 11.32
C GLY A 71 -21.32 19.58 9.94
N LEU A 72 -20.52 20.50 9.39
CA LEU A 72 -19.89 20.37 8.07
C LEU A 72 -18.39 20.08 8.19
N LEU A 73 -17.81 19.60 7.11
CA LEU A 73 -16.36 19.54 6.91
C LEU A 73 -15.99 20.60 5.87
N HIS A 74 -15.30 21.65 6.31
CA HIS A 74 -14.83 22.73 5.45
C HIS A 74 -13.44 22.44 4.92
N LEU A 75 -13.36 21.99 3.66
CA LEU A 75 -12.10 21.79 2.96
C LEU A 75 -11.76 23.03 2.14
N LYS A 76 -10.56 23.57 2.33
CA LYS A 76 -10.03 24.67 1.51
C LYS A 76 -8.73 24.21 0.85
N VAL A 77 -8.70 24.31 -0.48
CA VAL A 77 -7.51 24.06 -1.31
C VAL A 77 -7.09 25.39 -1.93
N SER A 78 -5.86 25.80 -1.69
CA SER A 78 -5.34 27.08 -2.12
C SER A 78 -4.04 26.90 -2.89
N SER A 79 -3.91 27.58 -4.04
CA SER A 79 -2.65 27.64 -4.78
C SER A 79 -1.68 28.58 -4.09
N MET A 80 -0.44 28.14 -3.94
CA MET A 80 0.70 28.96 -3.49
C MET A 80 1.58 29.38 -4.68
N LYS A 81 1.70 28.49 -5.68
CA LYS A 81 2.48 28.71 -6.90
C LYS A 81 1.90 27.88 -8.04
N GLY A 82 1.96 28.41 -9.24
CA GLY A 82 1.57 27.74 -10.49
C GLY A 82 0.08 27.42 -10.56
N GLY A 83 -0.59 27.88 -11.58
CA GLY A 83 -1.94 27.53 -11.94
C GLY A 83 -3.00 27.51 -10.82
N ARG A 84 -4.05 26.75 -11.02
CA ARG A 84 -5.14 26.54 -10.05
C ARG A 84 -4.81 25.37 -9.13
N ALA A 85 -5.22 25.49 -7.86
CA ALA A 85 -5.21 24.38 -6.94
C ALA A 85 -6.17 23.28 -7.43
N MET A 86 -5.86 22.01 -7.15
CA MET A 86 -6.63 20.88 -7.63
C MET A 86 -6.80 19.80 -6.56
N VAL A 87 -7.85 19.03 -6.70
CA VAL A 87 -8.10 17.75 -6.07
C VAL A 87 -8.93 16.91 -7.06
N SER A 88 -8.60 15.65 -7.23
CA SER A 88 -9.28 14.78 -8.20
C SER A 88 -10.51 14.10 -7.61
N ALA A 89 -10.41 13.62 -6.35
CA ALA A 89 -11.53 13.05 -5.62
C ALA A 89 -11.35 13.23 -4.11
N ILE A 90 -12.46 13.14 -3.39
CA ILE A 90 -12.52 13.25 -1.93
C ILE A 90 -13.31 12.06 -1.42
N GLU A 91 -12.71 11.30 -0.51
CA GLU A 91 -13.35 10.22 0.20
C GLU A 91 -13.40 10.52 1.69
N LEU A 92 -14.58 10.37 2.30
CA LEU A 92 -14.77 10.56 3.73
C LEU A 92 -15.40 9.31 4.33
N LEU A 93 -14.64 8.61 5.13
CA LEU A 93 -14.99 7.31 5.70
C LEU A 93 -15.18 7.42 7.22
N PRO A 94 -16.10 6.65 7.82
CA PRO A 94 -16.13 6.50 9.28
C PRO A 94 -14.77 6.03 9.78
N GLY A 95 -14.21 6.72 10.77
CA GLY A 95 -12.90 6.42 11.35
C GLY A 95 -12.99 6.07 12.83
N MET A 96 -11.85 5.71 13.39
CA MET A 96 -11.66 5.51 14.82
C MET A 96 -10.61 6.50 15.33
N ARG A 97 -10.83 7.03 16.52
CA ARG A 97 -9.92 8.02 17.10
C ARG A 97 -8.51 7.45 17.27
N GLY A 98 -7.52 8.16 16.76
CA GLY A 98 -6.11 7.81 16.86
C GLY A 98 -5.69 6.57 16.08
N GLN A 99 -6.51 6.10 15.14
CA GLN A 99 -6.24 4.90 14.35
C GLN A 99 -6.57 5.15 12.88
N SER A 100 -5.80 4.51 11.99
CA SER A 100 -6.16 4.39 10.58
C SER A 100 -6.96 3.10 10.35
N ARG A 101 -7.83 3.14 9.36
CA ARG A 101 -8.54 1.95 8.88
C ARG A 101 -7.52 0.95 8.33
N PRO A 102 -7.78 -0.37 8.48
CA PRO A 102 -6.98 -1.37 7.79
C PRO A 102 -7.05 -1.19 6.28
N VAL A 103 -5.90 -1.25 5.60
CA VAL A 103 -5.81 -1.31 4.15
C VAL A 103 -5.57 -2.76 3.78
N ARG A 104 -6.47 -3.35 2.97
CA ARG A 104 -6.37 -4.71 2.44
C ARG A 104 -6.53 -4.65 0.94
N ILE A 105 -5.55 -5.14 0.22
CA ILE A 105 -5.46 -5.12 -1.23
C ILE A 105 -5.26 -6.55 -1.70
N ILE A 106 -6.07 -6.99 -2.64
CA ILE A 106 -5.86 -8.24 -3.38
C ILE A 106 -5.43 -7.89 -4.80
N ALA A 107 -4.43 -8.58 -5.35
CA ALA A 107 -3.88 -8.30 -6.68
C ALA A 107 -4.82 -8.77 -7.79
N ARG A 108 -6.00 -8.15 -7.90
CA ARG A 108 -7.00 -8.36 -8.96
C ARG A 108 -7.87 -7.11 -9.18
N ASP A 109 -8.59 -7.07 -10.26
CA ASP A 109 -9.39 -5.92 -10.72
C ASP A 109 -10.75 -5.74 -10.01
N VAL A 110 -11.17 -6.73 -9.22
CA VAL A 110 -12.41 -6.69 -8.45
C VAL A 110 -12.15 -6.93 -6.96
N PRO A 111 -12.94 -6.33 -6.06
CA PRO A 111 -12.79 -6.57 -4.63
C PRO A 111 -13.19 -7.99 -4.24
N TYR A 112 -12.79 -8.42 -3.04
CA TYR A 112 -13.02 -9.75 -2.52
C TYR A 112 -13.45 -9.72 -1.06
N TYR A 113 -14.40 -10.57 -0.71
CA TYR A 113 -14.82 -10.83 0.67
C TYR A 113 -14.32 -12.20 1.08
N SER A 114 -13.33 -12.24 1.96
CA SER A 114 -12.63 -13.46 2.33
C SER A 114 -13.45 -14.37 3.27
N ASN A 115 -13.09 -15.65 3.35
CA ASN A 115 -13.76 -16.64 4.17
C ASN A 115 -13.74 -16.28 5.67
N ASP A 116 -12.78 -15.50 6.13
CA ASP A 116 -12.68 -14.96 7.49
C ASP A 116 -13.39 -13.61 7.68
N SER A 117 -14.32 -13.28 6.77
CA SER A 117 -15.16 -12.08 6.81
C SER A 117 -14.41 -10.75 6.74
N ARG A 118 -13.27 -10.72 6.04
CA ARG A 118 -12.52 -9.49 5.74
C ARG A 118 -12.79 -9.02 4.32
N TRP A 119 -12.95 -7.70 4.17
CA TRP A 119 -13.07 -7.05 2.87
C TRP A 119 -11.69 -6.70 2.34
N TRP A 120 -11.41 -7.10 1.12
CA TRP A 120 -10.20 -6.79 0.35
C TRP A 120 -10.58 -5.92 -0.84
N SER A 121 -9.96 -4.75 -0.94
CA SER A 121 -10.12 -3.89 -2.11
C SER A 121 -9.44 -4.50 -3.32
N ALA A 122 -9.95 -4.16 -4.50
CA ALA A 122 -9.24 -4.42 -5.75
C ALA A 122 -7.83 -3.83 -5.71
N ASP A 123 -6.98 -4.27 -6.63
CA ASP A 123 -5.59 -3.82 -6.73
C ASP A 123 -5.50 -2.31 -6.94
N MET A 124 -4.82 -1.63 -6.05
CA MET A 124 -4.71 -0.18 -6.00
C MET A 124 -3.41 0.28 -5.36
N TYR A 125 -3.04 1.54 -5.54
CA TYR A 125 -1.80 2.17 -5.03
C TYR A 125 -0.52 1.62 -5.63
N PHE A 126 -0.58 0.85 -6.70
CA PHE A 126 0.58 0.26 -7.36
C PHE A 126 1.14 1.15 -8.47
N LYS A 127 2.41 0.90 -8.80
CA LYS A 127 3.09 1.39 -9.99
C LYS A 127 3.88 0.25 -10.63
N GLY A 128 3.68 0.02 -11.91
CA GLY A 128 4.36 -1.04 -12.66
C GLY A 128 3.79 -2.44 -12.41
N GLY A 129 4.51 -3.43 -12.91
CA GLY A 129 4.11 -4.84 -12.87
C GLY A 129 2.93 -5.18 -13.79
N GLN A 130 2.61 -6.45 -13.81
CA GLN A 130 1.52 -7.01 -14.57
C GLN A 130 0.62 -7.85 -13.65
N PHE A 131 -0.61 -8.06 -14.08
CA PHE A 131 -1.57 -8.90 -13.40
C PHE A 131 -1.62 -10.27 -14.07
N SER A 132 -1.75 -11.32 -13.27
CA SER A 132 -2.12 -12.65 -13.75
C SER A 132 -3.09 -13.35 -12.82
N SER A 133 -3.87 -14.27 -13.39
CA SER A 133 -4.81 -15.13 -12.68
C SER A 133 -4.59 -16.59 -13.08
N THR A 134 -4.99 -17.50 -12.20
CA THR A 134 -4.93 -18.94 -12.46
C THR A 134 -6.15 -19.62 -11.88
N GLU A 135 -6.58 -20.69 -12.54
CA GLU A 135 -7.64 -21.57 -12.05
C GLU A 135 -7.12 -22.61 -11.03
N GLN A 136 -5.80 -22.71 -10.85
CA GLN A 136 -5.21 -23.64 -9.90
C GLN A 136 -5.51 -23.21 -8.47
N THR A 137 -6.20 -24.05 -7.72
CA THR A 137 -6.53 -23.81 -6.32
C THR A 137 -5.30 -23.90 -5.43
N ALA A 138 -5.09 -22.92 -4.56
CA ALA A 138 -4.01 -22.94 -3.57
C ALA A 138 -4.19 -24.11 -2.58
N ALA A 139 -3.11 -24.82 -2.27
CA ALA A 139 -3.10 -25.88 -1.29
C ALA A 139 -2.86 -25.31 0.14
N ALA A 140 -3.29 -26.04 1.16
CA ALA A 140 -2.99 -25.75 2.57
C ALA A 140 -3.40 -24.34 3.05
N THR A 141 -4.58 -23.88 2.62
CA THR A 141 -5.18 -22.62 3.06
C THR A 141 -6.70 -22.75 3.14
N ASP A 142 -7.32 -22.06 4.11
CA ASP A 142 -8.77 -21.97 4.25
C ASP A 142 -9.37 -20.92 3.29
N ASP A 143 -8.53 -20.11 2.64
CA ASP A 143 -8.92 -19.06 1.71
C ASP A 143 -8.09 -19.11 0.42
N PRO A 144 -8.33 -20.09 -0.46
CA PRO A 144 -7.56 -20.26 -1.70
C PRO A 144 -7.74 -19.11 -2.70
N GLU A 145 -8.90 -18.44 -2.67
CA GLU A 145 -9.20 -17.31 -3.57
C GLU A 145 -8.29 -16.10 -3.33
N LEU A 146 -7.77 -15.92 -2.11
CA LEU A 146 -6.81 -14.87 -1.79
C LEU A 146 -5.51 -14.99 -2.60
N TYR A 147 -5.25 -16.18 -3.10
CA TYR A 147 -4.05 -16.52 -3.87
C TYR A 147 -4.34 -16.81 -5.36
N ALA A 148 -5.58 -16.69 -5.82
CA ALA A 148 -5.95 -17.00 -7.20
C ALA A 148 -5.34 -16.03 -8.23
N THR A 149 -4.88 -14.89 -7.76
CA THR A 149 -4.32 -13.82 -8.58
C THR A 149 -3.02 -13.30 -8.00
N GLU A 150 -2.20 -12.69 -8.84
CA GLU A 150 -0.96 -12.05 -8.43
C GLU A 150 -0.64 -10.81 -9.26
N ARG A 151 0.06 -9.86 -8.66
CA ARG A 151 0.84 -8.85 -9.37
C ARG A 151 2.28 -9.33 -9.45
N TRP A 152 2.84 -9.33 -10.64
CA TRP A 152 4.20 -9.80 -10.88
C TRP A 152 5.00 -8.83 -11.77
N GLY A 153 6.32 -8.94 -11.76
CA GLY A 153 7.21 -8.11 -12.51
C GLY A 153 8.08 -7.20 -11.64
N GLN A 154 8.38 -6.02 -12.14
CA GLN A 154 8.98 -4.94 -11.36
C GLN A 154 7.88 -3.94 -10.99
N PHE A 155 7.59 -3.82 -9.71
CA PHE A 155 6.49 -2.99 -9.22
C PHE A 155 6.72 -2.49 -7.80
N SER A 156 5.93 -1.49 -7.44
CA SER A 156 5.89 -0.91 -6.10
C SER A 156 4.46 -0.57 -5.69
N TYR A 157 4.22 -0.41 -4.39
CA TYR A 157 2.97 0.11 -3.83
C TYR A 157 3.27 1.33 -2.96
N ALA A 158 2.49 2.39 -3.11
CA ALA A 158 2.55 3.60 -2.28
C ALA A 158 1.27 3.69 -1.43
N ILE A 159 1.21 2.91 -0.35
CA ILE A 159 0.00 2.74 0.46
C ILE A 159 -0.17 3.93 1.41
N PRO A 160 -1.22 4.77 1.23
CA PRO A 160 -1.45 5.92 2.08
C PRO A 160 -1.94 5.48 3.46
N VAL A 161 -1.34 6.05 4.50
CA VAL A 161 -1.69 5.76 5.89
C VAL A 161 -1.59 7.04 6.74
N GLY A 162 -2.36 7.10 7.81
CA GLY A 162 -2.25 8.18 8.80
C GLY A 162 -0.97 8.06 9.65
N PRO A 163 -0.72 9.04 10.54
CA PRO A 163 0.38 8.95 11.49
C PRO A 163 0.23 7.77 12.44
N GLY A 164 1.28 6.97 12.63
CA GLY A 164 1.23 5.82 13.56
C GLY A 164 2.22 4.74 13.21
N LYS A 165 2.10 3.61 13.90
CA LYS A 165 2.87 2.39 13.63
C LYS A 165 1.96 1.34 13.03
N TYR A 166 2.49 0.59 12.09
CA TYR A 166 1.73 -0.38 11.31
C TYR A 166 2.35 -1.77 11.34
N THR A 167 1.49 -2.76 11.22
CA THR A 167 1.84 -4.14 10.87
C THR A 167 1.47 -4.36 9.42
N LEU A 168 2.44 -4.78 8.63
CA LEU A 168 2.31 -5.18 7.23
C LEU A 168 2.31 -6.70 7.16
N THR A 169 1.33 -7.28 6.46
CA THR A 169 1.32 -8.69 6.10
C THR A 169 1.33 -8.82 4.59
N LEU A 170 2.27 -9.60 4.07
CA LEU A 170 2.42 -9.90 2.65
C LEU A 170 2.06 -11.36 2.42
N TYR A 171 1.25 -11.59 1.39
CA TYR A 171 0.74 -12.91 1.00
C TYR A 171 1.28 -13.26 -0.37
N PHE A 172 1.98 -14.38 -0.45
CA PHE A 172 2.63 -14.86 -1.65
C PHE A 172 2.26 -16.32 -1.93
N ILE A 173 2.42 -16.71 -3.18
CA ILE A 173 2.37 -18.11 -3.61
C ILE A 173 3.27 -18.29 -4.84
N GLU A 174 3.91 -19.46 -5.00
CA GLU A 174 4.62 -19.80 -6.23
C GLU A 174 3.80 -20.81 -7.04
N ARG A 175 3.47 -20.43 -8.27
CA ARG A 175 2.67 -21.22 -9.19
C ARG A 175 3.27 -21.36 -10.58
N HIS A 176 4.22 -20.51 -10.88
CA HIS A 176 4.85 -20.46 -12.19
C HIS A 176 6.00 -21.45 -12.28
N PHE A 177 6.80 -21.54 -11.22
CA PHE A 177 7.93 -22.45 -11.13
C PHE A 177 7.56 -23.69 -10.33
N ARG A 178 8.11 -24.85 -10.77
CA ARG A 178 7.92 -26.14 -10.12
C ARG A 178 9.22 -26.63 -9.53
N ALA A 179 9.15 -27.29 -8.40
CA ALA A 179 10.30 -28.00 -7.84
C ALA A 179 10.80 -29.03 -8.87
N ASN A 180 12.08 -28.96 -9.22
CA ASN A 180 12.71 -29.93 -10.12
C ASN A 180 12.91 -31.25 -9.38
N HIS A 181 11.85 -32.06 -9.30
CA HIS A 181 11.94 -33.41 -8.76
C HIS A 181 12.80 -34.28 -9.70
N GLY A 182 14.12 -34.38 -9.45
CA GLY A 182 15.04 -35.31 -10.10
C GLY A 182 15.63 -34.84 -11.44
N GLN A 183 15.49 -33.63 -11.84
CA GLN A 183 16.22 -33.07 -12.99
C GLN A 183 17.54 -32.47 -12.50
N PRO A 184 18.65 -32.66 -13.25
CA PRO A 184 19.92 -31.97 -12.90
C PRO A 184 19.73 -30.48 -12.91
N SER A 185 20.44 -29.80 -11.99
CA SER A 185 20.45 -28.33 -11.93
C SER A 185 20.77 -27.76 -13.33
N PRO A 186 20.07 -26.71 -13.75
CA PRO A 186 20.38 -26.05 -15.02
C PRO A 186 21.85 -25.66 -15.09
N GLU A 187 22.43 -25.70 -16.30
CA GLU A 187 23.81 -25.26 -16.56
C GLU A 187 24.06 -23.85 -16.01
N PRO A 188 25.26 -23.56 -15.47
CA PRO A 188 25.61 -22.21 -14.99
C PRO A 188 25.42 -21.17 -16.13
N GLY A 189 24.49 -20.25 -15.95
CA GLY A 189 24.16 -19.20 -16.93
C GLY A 189 22.84 -19.38 -17.68
N SER A 190 22.12 -20.50 -17.52
CA SER A 190 20.71 -20.56 -17.87
C SER A 190 19.92 -19.83 -16.79
N SER A 191 18.95 -19.00 -17.16
CA SER A 191 17.92 -18.50 -16.24
C SER A 191 17.15 -19.71 -15.71
N SER A 192 17.69 -20.33 -14.68
CA SER A 192 17.11 -21.50 -14.03
C SER A 192 15.80 -21.02 -13.41
N GLY A 193 14.68 -21.45 -13.92
CA GLY A 193 13.33 -21.11 -13.52
C GLY A 193 13.08 -21.01 -12.03
N MET A 194 13.69 -20.03 -11.39
CA MET A 194 13.53 -19.73 -9.96
C MET A 194 13.33 -18.21 -9.79
N ARG A 195 12.26 -17.87 -9.13
CA ARG A 195 11.94 -16.51 -8.74
C ARG A 195 12.67 -16.17 -7.44
N VAL A 196 13.51 -15.14 -7.50
CA VAL A 196 14.21 -14.61 -6.32
C VAL A 196 14.04 -13.10 -6.29
N PHE A 197 13.58 -12.57 -5.17
CA PHE A 197 13.36 -11.12 -5.04
C PHE A 197 13.49 -10.65 -3.60
N SER A 198 13.75 -9.36 -3.46
CA SER A 198 13.79 -8.66 -2.17
C SER A 198 12.60 -7.71 -2.05
N VAL A 199 12.14 -7.47 -0.82
CA VAL A 199 11.07 -6.51 -0.54
C VAL A 199 11.58 -5.46 0.45
N TYR A 200 11.36 -4.19 0.10
CA TYR A 200 11.68 -3.05 0.95
C TYR A 200 10.41 -2.31 1.36
N CYS A 201 10.45 -1.67 2.53
CA CYS A 201 9.45 -0.70 2.96
C CYS A 201 10.14 0.59 3.37
N ASN A 202 9.82 1.69 2.68
CA ASN A 202 10.47 2.99 2.90
C ASN A 202 12.01 2.86 2.92
N HIS A 203 12.57 2.17 1.91
CA HIS A 203 14.00 1.85 1.72
C HIS A 203 14.61 0.93 2.80
N LYS A 204 13.82 0.44 3.74
CA LYS A 204 14.26 -0.56 4.71
C LYS A 204 14.00 -1.97 4.18
N LEU A 205 15.01 -2.81 4.16
CA LEU A 205 14.90 -4.22 3.76
C LEU A 205 13.99 -4.98 4.72
N LEU A 206 12.97 -5.66 4.19
CA LEU A 206 12.05 -6.54 4.90
C LEU A 206 12.29 -8.01 4.58
N LEU A 207 12.45 -8.33 3.29
CA LEU A 207 12.78 -9.67 2.79
C LEU A 207 14.01 -9.56 1.90
N HIS A 208 14.97 -10.44 2.10
CA HIS A 208 16.21 -10.50 1.33
C HIS A 208 16.22 -11.77 0.48
N ASP A 209 16.31 -11.60 -0.84
CA ASP A 209 16.49 -12.67 -1.83
C ASP A 209 15.64 -13.91 -1.56
N VAL A 210 14.34 -13.68 -1.37
CA VAL A 210 13.39 -14.75 -1.04
C VAL A 210 13.08 -15.57 -2.29
N ASN A 211 13.14 -16.90 -2.14
CA ASN A 211 12.62 -17.87 -3.09
C ASN A 211 11.43 -18.61 -2.44
N ILE A 212 10.22 -18.32 -2.90
CA ILE A 212 9.00 -18.87 -2.30
C ILE A 212 8.97 -20.41 -2.44
N LEU A 213 9.48 -20.93 -3.56
CA LEU A 213 9.52 -22.36 -3.81
C LEU A 213 10.39 -23.12 -2.78
N ASP A 214 11.54 -22.54 -2.41
CA ASP A 214 12.44 -23.12 -1.41
C ASP A 214 11.86 -22.99 0.01
N GLU A 215 11.09 -21.94 0.30
CA GLU A 215 10.52 -21.68 1.61
C GLU A 215 9.34 -22.59 1.94
N VAL A 216 8.42 -22.82 0.99
CA VAL A 216 7.15 -23.51 1.25
C VAL A 216 6.78 -24.56 0.20
N GLY A 217 7.50 -24.66 -0.91
CA GLY A 217 7.16 -25.50 -2.04
C GLY A 217 6.14 -24.85 -2.99
N GLU A 218 5.82 -25.57 -4.06
CA GLU A 218 4.88 -25.11 -5.07
C GLU A 218 3.43 -25.08 -4.57
N ASN A 219 2.67 -24.08 -5.05
CA ASN A 219 1.24 -23.91 -4.80
C ASN A 219 0.85 -23.83 -3.31
N ARG A 220 1.74 -23.39 -2.46
CA ARG A 220 1.52 -23.19 -1.02
C ARG A 220 1.66 -21.73 -0.63
N PRO A 221 0.79 -21.21 0.25
CA PRO A 221 0.90 -19.87 0.78
C PRO A 221 2.21 -19.64 1.53
N PHE A 222 2.87 -18.53 1.21
CA PHE A 222 4.00 -17.99 1.93
C PHE A 222 3.59 -16.63 2.50
N VAL A 223 3.43 -16.55 3.83
CA VAL A 223 2.96 -15.33 4.50
C VAL A 223 4.07 -14.77 5.38
N ARG A 224 4.31 -13.47 5.26
CA ARG A 224 5.30 -12.76 6.09
C ARG A 224 4.70 -11.50 6.69
N GLN A 225 4.98 -11.30 7.98
CA GLN A 225 4.46 -10.18 8.76
C GLN A 225 5.59 -9.34 9.36
N PHE A 226 5.45 -8.02 9.26
CA PHE A 226 6.41 -7.04 9.74
C PHE A 226 5.70 -5.99 10.59
N SER A 227 6.14 -5.81 11.83
CA SER A 227 5.51 -4.88 12.77
C SER A 227 6.37 -3.64 13.03
N GLY A 228 5.73 -2.57 13.49
CA GLY A 228 6.41 -1.34 13.90
C GLY A 228 6.84 -0.46 12.73
N LEU A 229 6.28 -0.66 11.54
CA LEU A 229 6.56 0.17 10.38
C LEU A 229 5.98 1.57 10.56
N LEU A 230 6.72 2.57 10.12
CA LEU A 230 6.33 3.98 10.15
C LEU A 230 6.11 4.48 8.73
N PRO A 231 5.12 5.35 8.50
CA PRO A 231 4.99 6.02 7.21
C PRO A 231 6.21 6.92 6.93
N ASN A 232 6.50 7.13 5.65
CA ASN A 232 7.47 8.12 5.20
C ASN A 232 6.94 9.57 5.37
N ALA A 233 7.72 10.56 4.94
CA ALA A 233 7.34 11.97 5.03
C ALA A 233 6.06 12.30 4.23
N GLN A 234 5.75 11.51 3.21
CA GLN A 234 4.54 11.61 2.40
C GLN A 234 3.34 10.90 3.02
N GLY A 235 3.44 10.35 4.24
CA GLY A 235 2.35 9.59 4.88
C GLY A 235 2.04 8.28 4.16
N LYS A 236 3.05 7.58 3.66
CA LYS A 236 2.89 6.34 2.90
C LYS A 236 3.81 5.23 3.43
N LEU A 237 3.37 3.99 3.30
CA LEU A 237 4.26 2.83 3.27
C LEU A 237 4.59 2.56 1.80
N LEU A 238 5.81 2.91 1.39
CA LEU A 238 6.32 2.64 0.05
C LEU A 238 6.93 1.23 0.05
N LEU A 239 6.24 0.27 -0.57
CA LEU A 239 6.73 -1.09 -0.76
C LEU A 239 7.37 -1.21 -2.14
N GLU A 240 8.59 -1.71 -2.19
CA GLU A 240 9.35 -1.92 -3.41
C GLU A 240 9.67 -3.41 -3.53
N PHE A 241 9.24 -4.03 -4.63
CA PHE A 241 9.48 -5.43 -4.96
C PHE A 241 10.56 -5.50 -6.02
N VAL A 242 11.76 -5.89 -5.61
CA VAL A 242 12.97 -5.81 -6.44
C VAL A 242 13.43 -7.21 -6.80
N PRO A 243 13.29 -7.63 -8.07
CA PRO A 243 13.74 -8.94 -8.51
C PRO A 243 15.27 -9.04 -8.57
N SER A 244 15.81 -10.17 -8.11
CA SER A 244 17.22 -10.57 -8.28
C SER A 244 17.34 -11.64 -9.37
N SER A 245 16.33 -12.52 -9.52
CA SER A 245 16.21 -13.50 -10.60
C SER A 245 14.75 -13.61 -10.99
N ASP A 246 14.47 -13.60 -12.32
CA ASP A 246 13.12 -13.55 -12.85
C ASP A 246 12.34 -12.33 -12.30
N TYR A 247 11.11 -12.50 -11.85
CA TYR A 247 10.23 -11.43 -11.44
C TYR A 247 9.79 -11.56 -9.98
N ALA A 248 9.56 -10.43 -9.31
CA ALA A 248 8.89 -10.41 -8.02
C ALA A 248 7.40 -10.72 -8.17
N THR A 249 6.72 -11.12 -7.10
CA THR A 249 5.28 -11.36 -7.07
C THR A 249 4.67 -10.96 -5.73
N VAL A 250 3.35 -10.73 -5.70
CA VAL A 250 2.53 -10.65 -4.49
C VAL A 250 1.07 -10.95 -4.84
N SER A 251 0.37 -11.72 -3.99
CA SER A 251 -1.05 -12.03 -4.15
C SER A 251 -1.95 -11.04 -3.39
N ALA A 252 -1.56 -10.69 -2.16
CA ALA A 252 -2.31 -9.74 -1.35
C ALA A 252 -1.41 -9.02 -0.34
N ILE A 253 -1.88 -7.85 0.10
CA ILE A 253 -1.18 -6.97 1.06
C ILE A 253 -2.19 -6.53 2.12
N GLU A 254 -1.85 -6.68 3.39
CA GLU A 254 -2.64 -6.14 4.50
C GLU A 254 -1.78 -5.19 5.34
N VAL A 255 -2.31 -4.01 5.62
CA VAL A 255 -1.71 -3.01 6.50
C VAL A 255 -2.69 -2.70 7.62
N VAL A 256 -2.29 -2.96 8.86
CA VAL A 256 -3.12 -2.74 10.05
C VAL A 256 -2.40 -1.82 11.02
N PHE A 257 -3.15 -0.87 11.57
CA PHE A 257 -2.64 0.01 12.61
C PHE A 257 -2.25 -0.82 13.85
N SER A 258 -1.02 -0.67 14.33
CA SER A 258 -0.52 -1.40 15.51
C SER A 258 -0.93 -0.67 16.78
N VAL A 259 -1.92 -1.18 17.51
CA VAL A 259 -2.25 -0.67 18.84
C VAL A 259 -1.14 -1.08 19.80
N ARG A 260 -0.46 -0.12 20.44
CA ARG A 260 0.36 -0.43 21.61
C ARG A 260 -0.58 -0.92 22.71
N ILE A 261 -0.57 -2.21 23.00
CA ILE A 261 -1.06 -2.71 24.29
C ILE A 261 -0.10 -2.13 25.34
N GLY A 262 -0.54 -1.08 26.04
CA GLY A 262 0.18 -0.56 27.18
C GLY A 262 0.34 -1.69 28.19
N ARG A 263 1.58 -2.05 28.54
CA ARG A 263 1.81 -2.87 29.71
C ARG A 263 1.26 -2.08 30.91
N SER A 264 0.12 -2.45 31.42
CA SER A 264 -0.34 -1.99 32.72
C SER A 264 0.59 -2.60 33.78
N SER A 265 1.53 -1.80 34.26
CA SER A 265 2.27 -2.11 35.50
C SER A 265 1.32 -1.93 36.69
N GLY A 266 0.36 -2.81 36.83
CA GLY A 266 -0.47 -2.93 38.00
C GLY A 266 0.14 -3.94 38.96
N SER A 267 1.00 -3.49 39.86
CA SER A 267 1.36 -4.27 41.04
C SER A 267 0.16 -4.30 41.98
N PHE A 268 -0.64 -5.35 41.94
CA PHE A 268 -1.54 -5.66 43.03
C PHE A 268 -0.71 -6.16 44.22
N ARG A 269 -0.53 -5.32 45.23
CA ARG A 269 -0.13 -5.78 46.57
C ARG A 269 -1.39 -6.22 47.28
N TYR A 270 -1.52 -7.51 47.54
CA TYR A 270 -2.43 -8.02 48.54
C TYR A 270 -1.92 -7.64 49.94
N ARG A 271 -2.81 -7.04 50.74
CA ARG A 271 -2.71 -7.03 52.20
C ARG A 271 -3.60 -8.12 52.75
#